data_85994b45f0ada0f9cf14ff4620a8f3cf
#
_entry.id   85994b45f0ada0f9cf14ff4620a8f3cf
#
_cell.length_a   1.000
_cell.length_b   1.000
_cell.length_c   1.000
_cell.angle_alpha   90.00
_cell.angle_beta   90.00
_cell.angle_gamma   90.00
#
_symmetry.space_group_name_H-M   'P 1'
#
loop_
_entity.id
_entity.type
_entity.pdbx_description
1 polymer ?
#
loop_
_entity_poly.entity_id
_entity_poly.type
_entity_poly.pdbx_seq_one_letter_code
_entity_poly.pdbx_strand_id
1 'polypeptide(L)'
;MQTPAAFLSENGFVTAAETNRVALIGAFISEMEKGLAGEPSSLAMIPTYVGVNGKVPPGAKAAVLDAGGTNFRSAVVSIPPKIENKVNQPMPGTKGEVDADTFYTAFAKEIGRVSAYATVPKIGFCFSYPADATPELDAKLNCWTKGIQAPEIVGQFVGSELMKRVGGGKIAIVNDTVATLLAAKATEGDKMYSSYIGFILGTGTNAAYVEKNVNIRKLQNLSEDGLMIINAESGNFNKMKRSRFDEALAAKLPDGAHNPFEKMISGGYLGPLGLEVFKAAAKAGFFSESAAKKVMSLAQLETMDFDNFLAAYRKEGRENPLDAIFADAADAQMARRLGLPVIERAAVLTAVHLAAFVIKTGEGTDPAAPVAINADGSTYYKTRAIDFADTVRRELDAMLVKARNIHYAITPQVDDAPMVGAAIAAML
;
A
#
# COMPACT_ATOMS: atom_id res chain seq x y z
N MET A 1 29.53 9.39 -27.12
CA MET A 1 29.04 8.95 -25.80
C MET A 1 27.62 8.45 -25.94
N GLN A 2 27.28 7.32 -25.32
CA GLN A 2 25.91 6.80 -25.23
C GLN A 2 25.01 7.79 -24.49
N THR A 3 23.76 7.97 -24.92
CA THR A 3 22.80 8.82 -24.21
C THR A 3 22.19 8.09 -23.00
N PRO A 4 21.73 8.80 -21.93
CA PRO A 4 21.00 8.18 -20.82
C PRO A 4 19.81 7.34 -21.28
N ALA A 5 19.03 7.82 -22.24
CA ALA A 5 17.87 7.09 -22.77
C ALA A 5 18.28 5.77 -23.46
N ALA A 6 19.32 5.80 -24.31
CA ALA A 6 19.84 4.56 -24.95
C ALA A 6 20.36 3.58 -23.90
N PHE A 7 21.09 4.05 -22.88
CA PHE A 7 21.58 3.22 -21.78
C PHE A 7 20.42 2.54 -21.00
N LEU A 8 19.38 3.29 -20.64
CA LEU A 8 18.22 2.73 -19.96
C LEU A 8 17.53 1.66 -20.82
N SER A 9 17.28 1.96 -22.11
CA SER A 9 16.65 1.03 -23.05
C SER A 9 17.43 -0.25 -23.25
N GLU A 10 18.76 -0.19 -23.42
CA GLU A 10 19.65 -1.36 -23.58
C GLU A 10 19.66 -2.26 -22.32
N ASN A 11 19.39 -1.68 -21.15
CA ASN A 11 19.20 -2.43 -19.91
C ASN A 11 17.74 -2.91 -19.71
N GLY A 12 16.89 -2.76 -20.72
CA GLY A 12 15.52 -3.22 -20.72
C GLY A 12 14.58 -2.36 -19.87
N PHE A 13 15.02 -1.16 -19.44
CA PHE A 13 14.18 -0.26 -18.67
C PHE A 13 13.11 0.36 -19.57
N VAL A 14 11.84 0.08 -19.25
CA VAL A 14 10.68 0.68 -19.92
C VAL A 14 10.37 2.00 -19.23
N THR A 15 10.51 3.10 -19.95
CA THR A 15 10.20 4.44 -19.44
C THR A 15 8.71 4.69 -19.31
N ALA A 16 8.32 5.75 -18.63
CA ALA A 16 6.94 6.21 -18.55
C ALA A 16 6.28 6.38 -19.93
N ALA A 17 7.02 6.93 -20.91
CA ALA A 17 6.52 7.13 -22.28
C ALA A 17 6.31 5.82 -23.05
N GLU A 18 7.17 4.83 -22.84
CA GLU A 18 7.13 3.52 -23.52
C GLU A 18 6.16 2.53 -22.86
N THR A 19 5.64 2.85 -21.68
CA THR A 19 4.72 1.97 -20.94
C THR A 19 3.41 1.78 -21.70
N ASN A 20 3.11 0.54 -22.08
CA ASN A 20 1.85 0.18 -22.72
C ASN A 20 0.73 0.06 -21.66
N ARG A 21 0.06 1.17 -21.39
CA ARG A 21 -0.97 1.31 -20.35
C ARG A 21 -2.15 0.37 -20.56
N VAL A 22 -2.60 0.24 -21.80
CA VAL A 22 -3.77 -0.61 -22.15
C VAL A 22 -3.47 -2.08 -21.89
N ALA A 23 -2.33 -2.56 -22.35
CA ALA A 23 -1.91 -3.94 -22.14
C ALA A 23 -1.75 -4.27 -20.65
N LEU A 24 -1.14 -3.35 -19.86
CA LEU A 24 -0.95 -3.57 -18.43
C LEU A 24 -2.27 -3.53 -17.65
N ILE A 25 -3.20 -2.62 -17.98
CA ILE A 25 -4.55 -2.61 -17.39
C ILE A 25 -5.25 -3.95 -17.66
N GLY A 26 -5.22 -4.43 -18.91
CA GLY A 26 -5.79 -5.73 -19.26
C GLY A 26 -5.15 -6.90 -18.50
N ALA A 27 -3.83 -6.86 -18.33
CA ALA A 27 -3.11 -7.87 -17.55
C ALA A 27 -3.47 -7.84 -16.06
N PHE A 28 -3.60 -6.64 -15.45
CA PHE A 28 -4.08 -6.52 -14.07
C PHE A 28 -5.48 -7.11 -13.91
N ILE A 29 -6.43 -6.73 -14.76
CA ILE A 29 -7.82 -7.22 -14.71
C ILE A 29 -7.85 -8.74 -14.88
N SER A 30 -7.08 -9.29 -15.82
CA SER A 30 -6.99 -10.74 -16.02
C SER A 30 -6.47 -11.47 -14.78
N GLU A 31 -5.42 -10.96 -14.13
CA GLU A 31 -4.91 -11.56 -12.89
C GLU A 31 -5.92 -11.41 -11.72
N MET A 32 -6.65 -10.28 -11.63
CA MET A 32 -7.72 -10.11 -10.65
C MET A 32 -8.82 -11.15 -10.84
N GLU A 33 -9.27 -11.38 -12.08
CA GLU A 33 -10.31 -12.36 -12.41
C GLU A 33 -9.90 -13.80 -12.09
N LYS A 34 -8.66 -14.16 -12.40
CA LYS A 34 -8.09 -15.46 -12.02
C LYS A 34 -8.05 -15.63 -10.50
N GLY A 35 -7.55 -14.62 -9.78
CA GLY A 35 -7.49 -14.65 -8.33
C GLY A 35 -8.87 -14.76 -7.67
N LEU A 36 -9.90 -14.10 -8.23
CA LEU A 36 -11.30 -14.22 -7.79
C LEU A 36 -11.90 -15.60 -8.10
N ALA A 37 -11.43 -16.24 -9.15
CA ALA A 37 -11.86 -17.58 -9.53
C ALA A 37 -11.16 -18.69 -8.74
N GLY A 38 -10.11 -18.37 -7.96
CA GLY A 38 -9.26 -19.37 -7.32
C GLY A 38 -8.28 -20.06 -8.27
N GLU A 39 -8.05 -19.49 -9.45
CA GLU A 39 -7.07 -19.94 -10.42
C GLU A 39 -5.66 -19.40 -10.09
N PRO A 40 -4.59 -20.00 -10.60
CA PRO A 40 -3.24 -19.49 -10.42
C PRO A 40 -3.12 -18.04 -10.90
N SER A 41 -2.81 -17.14 -9.99
CA SER A 41 -2.69 -15.69 -10.22
C SER A 41 -1.56 -15.10 -9.39
N SER A 42 -0.97 -14.02 -9.88
CA SER A 42 -0.05 -13.19 -9.09
C SER A 42 -0.77 -12.35 -8.03
N LEU A 43 -2.08 -12.17 -8.16
CA LEU A 43 -2.90 -11.41 -7.22
C LEU A 43 -3.72 -12.37 -6.35
N ALA A 44 -3.54 -12.27 -5.04
CA ALA A 44 -4.21 -13.17 -4.08
C ALA A 44 -5.72 -12.94 -4.03
N MET A 45 -6.19 -11.71 -4.26
CA MET A 45 -7.60 -11.32 -4.28
C MET A 45 -8.36 -11.85 -3.06
N ILE A 46 -7.88 -11.54 -1.87
CA ILE A 46 -8.35 -12.10 -0.59
C ILE A 46 -9.74 -11.54 -0.25
N PRO A 47 -10.78 -12.39 -0.12
CA PRO A 47 -12.09 -12.00 0.37
C PRO A 47 -12.00 -11.57 1.84
N THR A 48 -12.61 -10.44 2.20
CA THR A 48 -12.52 -9.92 3.56
C THR A 48 -13.78 -10.15 4.39
N TYR A 49 -14.86 -10.59 3.75
CA TYR A 49 -16.21 -10.73 4.32
C TYR A 49 -16.78 -9.40 4.85
N VAL A 50 -16.13 -8.27 4.57
CA VAL A 50 -16.61 -6.94 4.91
C VAL A 50 -17.39 -6.38 3.73
N GLY A 51 -18.64 -6.00 3.95
CA GLY A 51 -19.46 -5.28 2.98
C GLY A 51 -19.32 -3.76 3.13
N VAL A 52 -19.93 -3.01 2.20
CA VAL A 52 -19.95 -1.54 2.22
C VAL A 52 -21.34 -0.96 2.38
N ASN A 53 -22.39 -1.78 2.39
CA ASN A 53 -23.79 -1.32 2.38
C ASN A 53 -24.32 -0.88 3.75
N GLY A 54 -23.61 -1.15 4.83
CA GLY A 54 -24.00 -0.74 6.16
C GLY A 54 -23.88 0.78 6.38
N LYS A 55 -24.79 1.33 7.18
CA LYS A 55 -24.69 2.72 7.68
C LYS A 55 -24.19 2.70 9.11
N VAL A 56 -23.14 3.47 9.38
CA VAL A 56 -22.70 3.69 10.75
C VAL A 56 -23.43 4.89 11.31
N PRO A 57 -24.17 4.75 12.42
CA PRO A 57 -24.89 5.86 13.03
C PRO A 57 -23.93 6.98 13.47
N PRO A 58 -24.29 8.27 13.29
CA PRO A 58 -23.55 9.37 13.89
C PRO A 58 -23.39 9.20 15.40
N GLY A 59 -22.20 9.47 15.91
CA GLY A 59 -21.87 9.29 17.33
C GLY A 59 -21.52 7.85 17.75
N ALA A 60 -21.61 6.87 16.84
CA ALA A 60 -21.15 5.52 17.11
C ALA A 60 -19.64 5.51 17.43
N LYS A 61 -19.23 4.65 18.37
CA LYS A 61 -17.83 4.53 18.84
C LYS A 61 -17.36 3.09 18.79
N ALA A 62 -16.06 2.90 18.53
CA ALA A 62 -15.36 1.64 18.66
C ALA A 62 -14.03 1.82 19.39
N ALA A 63 -13.61 0.82 20.16
CA ALA A 63 -12.23 0.66 20.56
C ALA A 63 -11.43 0.15 19.35
N VAL A 64 -10.25 0.70 19.10
CA VAL A 64 -9.47 0.37 17.92
C VAL A 64 -8.06 0.00 18.31
N LEU A 65 -7.58 -1.07 17.68
CA LEU A 65 -6.17 -1.44 17.61
C LEU A 65 -5.67 -1.29 16.17
N ASP A 66 -4.41 -0.92 16.02
CA ASP A 66 -3.72 -0.87 14.74
C ASP A 66 -2.28 -1.36 14.91
N ALA A 67 -1.99 -2.51 14.32
CA ALA A 67 -0.69 -3.19 14.37
C ALA A 67 -0.09 -3.30 12.97
N GLY A 68 0.73 -2.32 12.59
CA GLY A 68 1.25 -2.22 11.24
C GLY A 68 2.76 -2.44 11.08
N GLY A 69 3.52 -2.48 12.15
CA GLY A 69 4.98 -2.55 12.07
C GLY A 69 5.67 -2.72 13.42
N THR A 70 6.63 -1.86 13.74
CA THR A 70 7.41 -1.91 15.01
C THR A 70 6.62 -1.45 16.24
N ASN A 71 5.47 -0.81 16.01
CA ASN A 71 4.58 -0.34 17.07
C ASN A 71 3.15 -0.76 16.75
N PHE A 72 2.33 -0.84 17.80
CA PHE A 72 0.88 -0.87 17.66
C PHE A 72 0.25 0.33 18.37
N ARG A 73 -0.91 0.74 17.90
CA ARG A 73 -1.65 1.88 18.41
C ARG A 73 -3.00 1.43 18.94
N SER A 74 -3.51 2.12 19.94
CA SER A 74 -4.86 1.94 20.47
C SER A 74 -5.55 3.28 20.66
N ALA A 75 -6.85 3.36 20.40
CA ALA A 75 -7.65 4.55 20.60
C ALA A 75 -9.15 4.22 20.69
N VAL A 76 -9.97 5.22 21.05
CA VAL A 76 -11.40 5.23 20.76
C VAL A 76 -11.63 6.08 19.53
N VAL A 77 -12.38 5.54 18.57
CA VAL A 77 -12.75 6.26 17.33
C VAL A 77 -14.27 6.39 17.26
N SER A 78 -14.76 7.60 17.01
CA SER A 78 -16.18 7.90 16.77
C SER A 78 -16.44 8.36 15.35
N ILE A 79 -17.68 8.34 14.88
CA ILE A 79 -18.11 8.80 13.56
C ILE A 79 -19.06 10.00 13.72
N PRO A 80 -18.84 11.16 13.04
CA PRO A 80 -17.71 11.48 12.14
C PRO A 80 -16.35 11.28 12.81
N PRO A 81 -15.27 11.02 12.02
CA PRO A 81 -14.00 10.58 12.57
C PRO A 81 -13.44 11.54 13.63
N LYS A 82 -13.34 11.05 14.85
CA LYS A 82 -12.65 11.70 15.96
C LYS A 82 -11.90 10.62 16.74
N ILE A 83 -10.61 10.79 16.92
CA ILE A 83 -9.73 9.85 17.61
C ILE A 83 -9.43 10.40 19.00
N GLU A 84 -9.78 9.63 20.03
CA GLU A 84 -9.60 10.01 21.43
C GLU A 84 -8.76 8.95 22.15
N ASN A 85 -8.03 9.38 23.17
CA ASN A 85 -7.20 8.51 24.04
C ASN A 85 -6.22 7.61 23.25
N LYS A 86 -5.61 8.16 22.18
CA LYS A 86 -4.62 7.46 21.35
C LYS A 86 -3.33 7.21 22.11
N VAL A 87 -2.85 5.97 22.09
CA VAL A 87 -1.56 5.56 22.67
C VAL A 87 -0.80 4.73 21.63
N ASN A 88 0.50 4.88 21.63
CA ASN A 88 1.43 4.10 20.82
C ASN A 88 2.29 3.23 21.73
N GLN A 89 2.35 1.94 21.45
CA GLN A 89 3.11 0.95 22.21
C GLN A 89 4.07 0.19 21.28
N PRO A 90 5.22 -0.29 21.78
CA PRO A 90 6.04 -1.21 21.02
C PRO A 90 5.27 -2.47 20.67
N MET A 91 5.39 -2.92 19.41
CA MET A 91 4.79 -4.20 18.97
C MET A 91 5.49 -5.37 19.67
N PRO A 92 4.76 -6.28 20.34
CA PRO A 92 5.35 -7.47 20.94
C PRO A 92 6.10 -8.30 19.88
N GLY A 93 7.24 -8.85 20.25
CA GLY A 93 8.08 -9.62 19.33
C GLY A 93 9.06 -8.81 18.48
N THR A 94 9.11 -7.46 18.60
CA THR A 94 10.10 -6.61 17.89
C THR A 94 11.47 -6.54 18.59
N LYS A 95 11.54 -6.81 19.87
CA LYS A 95 12.77 -6.75 20.67
C LYS A 95 13.23 -8.13 21.16
N GLY A 96 12.74 -9.19 20.57
CA GLY A 96 13.01 -10.58 20.94
C GLY A 96 11.75 -11.42 20.84
N GLU A 97 11.92 -12.74 20.92
CA GLU A 97 10.81 -13.68 20.83
C GLU A 97 9.88 -13.57 22.04
N VAL A 98 8.58 -13.65 21.77
CA VAL A 98 7.52 -13.67 22.79
C VAL A 98 6.58 -14.84 22.55
N ASP A 99 6.06 -15.42 23.65
CA ASP A 99 5.02 -16.43 23.64
C ASP A 99 3.63 -15.83 23.33
N ALA A 100 2.67 -16.70 23.11
CA ALA A 100 1.28 -16.30 22.79
C ALA A 100 0.63 -15.52 23.94
N ASP A 101 0.92 -15.88 25.19
CA ASP A 101 0.30 -15.19 26.32
C ASP A 101 0.81 -13.76 26.47
N THR A 102 2.10 -13.56 26.39
CA THR A 102 2.71 -12.21 26.40
C THR A 102 2.18 -11.35 25.26
N PHE A 103 2.09 -11.93 24.03
CA PHE A 103 1.60 -11.24 22.86
C PHE A 103 0.17 -10.73 23.05
N TYR A 104 -0.78 -11.65 23.33
CA TYR A 104 -2.18 -11.28 23.44
C TYR A 104 -2.50 -10.44 24.67
N THR A 105 -1.78 -10.64 25.79
CA THR A 105 -1.96 -9.84 27.01
C THR A 105 -1.64 -8.37 26.76
N ALA A 106 -0.63 -8.06 25.94
CA ALA A 106 -0.30 -6.68 25.59
C ALA A 106 -1.48 -5.98 24.88
N PHE A 107 -2.13 -6.64 23.92
CA PHE A 107 -3.29 -6.09 23.22
C PHE A 107 -4.55 -6.05 24.11
N ALA A 108 -4.80 -7.10 24.90
CA ALA A 108 -5.94 -7.17 25.80
C ALA A 108 -5.91 -6.03 26.85
N LYS A 109 -4.72 -5.72 27.38
CA LYS A 109 -4.51 -4.59 28.28
C LYS A 109 -4.91 -3.26 27.64
N GLU A 110 -4.53 -3.03 26.39
CA GLU A 110 -4.88 -1.80 25.68
C GLU A 110 -6.38 -1.73 25.34
N ILE A 111 -7.03 -2.84 24.96
CA ILE A 111 -8.47 -2.90 24.79
C ILE A 111 -9.16 -2.56 26.12
N GLY A 112 -8.74 -3.13 27.23
CA GLY A 112 -9.29 -2.83 28.56
C GLY A 112 -9.17 -1.34 28.89
N ARG A 113 -8.00 -0.74 28.61
CA ARG A 113 -7.78 0.70 28.83
C ARG A 113 -8.71 1.58 27.99
N VAL A 114 -8.83 1.34 26.69
CA VAL A 114 -9.67 2.17 25.81
C VAL A 114 -11.16 1.91 26.05
N SER A 115 -11.56 0.69 26.37
CA SER A 115 -12.94 0.34 26.70
C SER A 115 -13.39 0.97 28.02
N ALA A 116 -12.52 1.02 29.03
CA ALA A 116 -12.79 1.71 30.30
C ALA A 116 -12.95 3.23 30.11
N TYR A 117 -12.18 3.82 29.16
CA TYR A 117 -12.30 5.24 28.84
C TYR A 117 -13.66 5.63 28.25
N ALA A 118 -14.26 4.79 27.41
CA ALA A 118 -15.45 5.19 26.63
C ALA A 118 -16.61 4.17 26.63
N THR A 119 -16.52 3.06 27.35
CA THR A 119 -17.54 2.00 27.39
C THR A 119 -17.99 1.60 25.97
N VAL A 120 -17.11 1.02 25.18
CA VAL A 120 -17.41 0.66 23.80
C VAL A 120 -17.53 -0.85 23.62
N PRO A 121 -18.67 -1.34 23.09
CA PRO A 121 -18.91 -2.78 22.92
C PRO A 121 -18.29 -3.38 21.67
N LYS A 122 -17.77 -2.54 20.76
CA LYS A 122 -17.26 -2.95 19.44
C LYS A 122 -15.77 -2.68 19.37
N ILE A 123 -15.02 -3.63 18.81
CA ILE A 123 -13.57 -3.59 18.70
C ILE A 123 -13.18 -3.76 17.23
N GLY A 124 -12.46 -2.79 16.70
CA GLY A 124 -11.84 -2.87 15.38
C GLY A 124 -10.34 -3.08 15.49
N PHE A 125 -9.79 -3.96 14.67
CA PHE A 125 -8.36 -4.23 14.66
C PHE A 125 -7.81 -4.16 13.23
N CYS A 126 -7.06 -3.12 12.93
CA CYS A 126 -6.23 -3.06 11.73
C CYS A 126 -4.98 -3.92 11.95
N PHE A 127 -4.91 -5.04 11.25
CA PHE A 127 -3.85 -6.03 11.39
C PHE A 127 -3.14 -6.24 10.06
N SER A 128 -2.01 -5.55 9.87
CA SER A 128 -1.29 -5.44 8.60
C SER A 128 -0.24 -6.54 8.42
N TYR A 129 -0.66 -7.79 8.62
CA TYR A 129 0.15 -9.00 8.41
C TYR A 129 -0.61 -10.00 7.53
N PRO A 130 0.09 -10.89 6.82
CA PRO A 130 -0.54 -11.93 6.00
C PRO A 130 -1.45 -12.83 6.83
N ALA A 131 -2.75 -12.74 6.61
CA ALA A 131 -3.75 -13.51 7.35
C ALA A 131 -4.97 -13.80 6.47
N ASP A 132 -5.61 -14.94 6.71
CA ASP A 132 -6.86 -15.32 6.05
C ASP A 132 -8.04 -14.84 6.88
N ALA A 133 -8.89 -14.01 6.28
CA ALA A 133 -10.11 -13.53 6.90
C ALA A 133 -11.19 -14.61 6.98
N THR A 134 -12.06 -14.53 7.98
CA THR A 134 -13.20 -15.41 8.15
C THR A 134 -14.54 -14.68 8.06
N PRO A 135 -15.66 -15.39 7.82
CA PRO A 135 -16.99 -14.78 7.82
C PRO A 135 -17.35 -14.04 9.12
N GLU A 136 -16.75 -14.44 10.25
CA GLU A 136 -16.93 -13.82 11.56
C GLU A 136 -16.08 -12.56 11.75
N LEU A 137 -15.37 -12.12 10.71
CA LEU A 137 -14.44 -10.99 10.70
C LEU A 137 -13.21 -11.21 11.61
N ASP A 138 -12.85 -12.47 11.85
CA ASP A 138 -11.58 -12.86 12.46
C ASP A 138 -10.49 -13.04 11.38
N ALA A 139 -9.25 -13.21 11.79
CA ALA A 139 -8.12 -13.43 10.89
C ALA A 139 -7.20 -14.53 11.43
N LYS A 140 -6.90 -15.52 10.57
CA LYS A 140 -5.92 -16.56 10.86
C LYS A 140 -4.55 -16.12 10.32
N LEU A 141 -3.59 -15.92 11.21
CA LEU A 141 -2.23 -15.49 10.82
C LEU A 141 -1.50 -16.59 10.04
N ASN A 142 -1.04 -16.26 8.82
CA ASN A 142 -0.31 -17.21 7.98
C ASN A 142 1.20 -17.19 8.26
N CYS A 143 1.78 -16.00 8.41
CA CYS A 143 3.20 -15.81 8.74
C CYS A 143 3.44 -14.40 9.27
N TRP A 144 4.54 -14.26 9.99
CA TRP A 144 5.02 -12.93 10.37
C TRP A 144 5.85 -12.30 9.27
N THR A 145 5.74 -10.99 9.16
CA THR A 145 6.60 -10.10 8.36
C THR A 145 7.17 -9.01 9.27
N LYS A 146 7.98 -8.11 8.72
CA LYS A 146 8.49 -6.92 9.45
C LYS A 146 9.30 -7.27 10.72
N GLY A 147 9.91 -8.47 10.78
CA GLY A 147 10.80 -8.88 11.86
C GLY A 147 10.14 -9.23 13.21
N ILE A 148 8.84 -9.48 13.23
CA ILE A 148 8.12 -9.91 14.44
C ILE A 148 8.51 -11.35 14.80
N GLN A 149 8.84 -11.57 16.07
CA GLN A 149 9.25 -12.86 16.65
C GLN A 149 8.20 -13.34 17.65
N ALA A 150 7.12 -13.91 17.15
CA ALA A 150 6.04 -14.51 17.95
C ALA A 150 5.52 -15.79 17.23
N PRO A 151 6.34 -16.85 17.13
CA PRO A 151 6.05 -18.01 16.30
C PRO A 151 4.79 -18.76 16.72
N GLU A 152 4.43 -18.77 17.99
CA GLU A 152 3.24 -19.46 18.49
C GLU A 152 1.92 -18.89 17.95
N ILE A 153 1.92 -17.64 17.45
CA ILE A 153 0.70 -17.01 16.93
C ILE A 153 0.39 -17.50 15.51
N VAL A 154 1.39 -17.99 14.78
CA VAL A 154 1.21 -18.47 13.41
C VAL A 154 0.20 -19.62 13.39
N GLY A 155 -0.81 -19.50 12.53
CA GLY A 155 -1.91 -20.46 12.43
C GLY A 155 -3.05 -20.27 13.43
N GLN A 156 -2.95 -19.31 14.36
CA GLN A 156 -4.03 -18.99 15.29
C GLN A 156 -5.03 -17.98 14.70
N PHE A 157 -6.26 -18.00 15.17
CA PHE A 157 -7.30 -16.99 14.93
C PHE A 157 -7.09 -15.84 15.91
N VAL A 158 -6.50 -14.76 15.43
CA VAL A 158 -6.01 -13.64 16.25
C VAL A 158 -7.13 -13.00 17.07
N GLY A 159 -8.29 -12.79 16.46
CA GLY A 159 -9.44 -12.19 17.13
C GLY A 159 -10.02 -13.09 18.22
N SER A 160 -10.24 -14.35 17.95
CA SER A 160 -10.77 -15.33 18.91
C SER A 160 -9.85 -15.48 20.12
N GLU A 161 -8.54 -15.58 19.90
CA GLU A 161 -7.56 -15.70 21.00
C GLU A 161 -7.48 -14.42 21.85
N LEU A 162 -7.60 -13.25 21.20
CA LEU A 162 -7.63 -11.97 21.89
C LEU A 162 -8.91 -11.81 22.73
N MET A 163 -10.08 -12.16 22.17
CA MET A 163 -11.36 -12.04 22.86
C MET A 163 -11.49 -12.97 24.08
N LYS A 164 -10.87 -14.11 24.09
CA LYS A 164 -10.76 -14.98 25.30
C LYS A 164 -10.14 -14.23 26.49
N ARG A 165 -9.13 -13.39 26.21
CA ARG A 165 -8.42 -12.61 27.24
C ARG A 165 -9.14 -11.34 27.66
N VAL A 166 -9.96 -10.78 26.80
CA VAL A 166 -10.77 -9.58 27.08
C VAL A 166 -12.05 -9.92 27.86
N GLY A 167 -12.41 -11.20 27.94
CA GLY A 167 -13.64 -11.63 28.64
C GLY A 167 -14.85 -11.73 27.71
N GLY A 168 -14.63 -11.86 26.41
CA GLY A 168 -15.66 -12.01 25.38
C GLY A 168 -15.92 -10.73 24.58
N GLY A 169 -16.88 -10.80 23.64
CA GLY A 169 -17.22 -9.70 22.72
C GLY A 169 -16.96 -10.07 21.26
N LYS A 170 -17.13 -9.07 20.39
CA LYS A 170 -16.87 -9.21 18.95
C LYS A 170 -15.75 -8.27 18.55
N ILE A 171 -14.90 -8.75 17.65
CA ILE A 171 -13.82 -7.99 17.04
C ILE A 171 -13.95 -8.09 15.52
N ALA A 172 -13.66 -7.01 14.82
CA ALA A 172 -13.49 -7.05 13.37
C ALA A 172 -12.02 -6.79 13.03
N ILE A 173 -11.39 -7.75 12.39
CA ILE A 173 -10.00 -7.65 11.94
C ILE A 173 -9.98 -7.36 10.44
N VAL A 174 -9.25 -6.31 10.07
CA VAL A 174 -9.10 -5.87 8.67
C VAL A 174 -7.66 -5.54 8.36
N ASN A 175 -7.25 -5.75 7.11
CA ASN A 175 -5.96 -5.28 6.60
C ASN A 175 -5.96 -3.74 6.49
N ASP A 176 -4.78 -3.11 6.52
CA ASP A 176 -4.62 -1.65 6.44
C ASP A 176 -5.21 -1.04 5.16
N THR A 177 -5.10 -1.71 4.02
CA THR A 177 -5.65 -1.25 2.75
C THR A 177 -7.18 -1.32 2.73
N VAL A 178 -7.75 -2.35 3.34
CA VAL A 178 -9.21 -2.48 3.57
C VAL A 178 -9.71 -1.39 4.50
N ALA A 179 -8.97 -1.13 5.58
CA ALA A 179 -9.27 -0.04 6.49
C ALA A 179 -9.18 1.33 5.79
N THR A 180 -8.18 1.54 4.92
CA THR A 180 -8.07 2.76 4.10
C THR A 180 -9.30 2.97 3.21
N LEU A 181 -9.82 1.90 2.58
CA LEU A 181 -11.07 1.97 1.82
C LEU A 181 -12.25 2.40 2.70
N LEU A 182 -12.42 1.76 3.84
CA LEU A 182 -13.52 2.05 4.77
C LEU A 182 -13.43 3.46 5.36
N ALA A 183 -12.23 4.00 5.55
CA ALA A 183 -12.03 5.37 6.01
C ALA A 183 -12.58 6.40 5.02
N ALA A 184 -12.50 6.17 3.70
CA ALA A 184 -13.14 7.01 2.70
C ALA A 184 -14.65 7.09 2.91
N LYS A 185 -15.29 5.94 3.19
CA LYS A 185 -16.73 5.87 3.47
C LYS A 185 -17.11 6.67 4.71
N ALA A 186 -16.27 6.74 5.72
CA ALA A 186 -16.50 7.51 6.93
C ALA A 186 -16.52 9.04 6.71
N THR A 187 -15.91 9.51 5.63
CA THR A 187 -15.70 10.94 5.32
C THR A 187 -16.47 11.42 4.10
N GLU A 188 -17.32 10.59 3.52
CA GLU A 188 -18.05 10.93 2.28
C GLU A 188 -19.03 12.11 2.46
N GLY A 189 -19.60 12.28 3.67
CA GLY A 189 -20.61 13.31 3.94
C GLY A 189 -21.84 13.13 3.05
N ASP A 190 -22.25 14.22 2.34
CA ASP A 190 -23.35 14.21 1.37
C ASP A 190 -22.94 13.79 -0.05
N LYS A 191 -21.65 13.42 -0.26
CA LYS A 191 -21.18 13.00 -1.57
C LYS A 191 -21.66 11.59 -1.86
N MET A 192 -22.06 11.37 -3.11
CA MET A 192 -22.40 10.04 -3.61
C MET A 192 -21.23 9.46 -4.38
N TYR A 193 -20.85 8.24 -4.03
CA TYR A 193 -19.86 7.46 -4.76
C TYR A 193 -20.48 6.13 -5.20
N SER A 194 -20.19 5.69 -6.43
CA SER A 194 -20.70 4.42 -6.95
C SER A 194 -19.90 3.23 -6.43
N SER A 195 -18.64 3.41 -6.08
CA SER A 195 -17.78 2.38 -5.50
C SER A 195 -16.57 3.01 -4.79
N TYR A 196 -15.77 2.18 -4.10
CA TYR A 196 -14.66 2.63 -3.28
C TYR A 196 -13.41 1.80 -3.57
N ILE A 197 -12.25 2.47 -3.56
CA ILE A 197 -10.92 1.87 -3.62
C ILE A 197 -10.10 2.43 -2.44
N GLY A 198 -9.49 1.54 -1.67
CA GLY A 198 -8.43 1.86 -0.74
C GLY A 198 -7.09 1.59 -1.42
N PHE A 199 -6.18 2.52 -1.35
CA PHE A 199 -4.87 2.42 -1.99
C PHE A 199 -3.77 2.87 -1.04
N ILE A 200 -2.73 2.07 -0.89
CA ILE A 200 -1.54 2.41 -0.12
C ILE A 200 -0.35 2.47 -1.06
N LEU A 201 0.39 3.58 -0.99
CA LEU A 201 1.70 3.74 -1.60
C LEU A 201 2.62 4.49 -0.63
N GLY A 202 3.21 3.70 0.25
CA GLY A 202 4.18 4.12 1.26
C GLY A 202 5.47 3.35 1.12
N THR A 203 5.93 2.70 2.19
CA THR A 203 7.06 1.75 2.16
C THR A 203 6.78 0.59 1.22
N GLY A 204 5.55 0.05 1.26
CA GLY A 204 5.00 -0.92 0.33
C GLY A 204 3.85 -0.34 -0.50
N THR A 205 3.17 -1.21 -1.26
CA THR A 205 1.97 -0.86 -2.01
C THR A 205 0.95 -1.99 -1.98
N ASN A 206 -0.32 -1.60 -1.84
CA ASN A 206 -1.45 -2.50 -1.96
C ASN A 206 -2.72 -1.74 -2.37
N ALA A 207 -3.72 -2.47 -2.89
CA ALA A 207 -5.04 -1.94 -3.17
C ALA A 207 -6.14 -2.91 -2.70
N ALA A 208 -7.24 -2.33 -2.22
CA ALA A 208 -8.50 -3.01 -1.95
C ALA A 208 -9.64 -2.30 -2.70
N TYR A 209 -10.66 -3.04 -3.09
CA TYR A 209 -11.80 -2.48 -3.80
C TYR A 209 -13.08 -3.27 -3.51
N VAL A 210 -14.22 -2.70 -3.87
CA VAL A 210 -15.53 -3.35 -3.71
C VAL A 210 -15.81 -4.22 -4.93
N GLU A 211 -16.07 -5.51 -4.72
CA GLU A 211 -16.42 -6.48 -5.75
C GLU A 211 -17.85 -7.03 -5.54
N LYS A 212 -18.52 -7.38 -6.64
CA LYS A 212 -19.80 -8.10 -6.59
C LYS A 212 -19.58 -9.55 -6.20
N ASN A 213 -20.38 -10.07 -5.28
CA ASN A 213 -20.24 -11.45 -4.80
C ASN A 213 -20.28 -12.49 -5.93
N VAL A 214 -21.08 -12.28 -6.96
CA VAL A 214 -21.18 -13.16 -8.14
C VAL A 214 -19.85 -13.34 -8.88
N ASN A 215 -18.92 -12.43 -8.73
CA ASN A 215 -17.59 -12.49 -9.36
C ASN A 215 -16.57 -13.24 -8.48
N ILE A 216 -16.86 -13.48 -7.20
CA ILE A 216 -15.94 -14.13 -6.24
C ILE A 216 -16.13 -15.64 -6.31
N ARG A 217 -15.77 -16.22 -7.44
CA ARG A 217 -16.07 -17.63 -7.76
C ARG A 217 -15.34 -18.67 -6.89
N LYS A 218 -14.28 -18.27 -6.22
CA LYS A 218 -13.57 -19.14 -5.26
C LYS A 218 -14.30 -19.36 -3.94
N LEU A 219 -15.34 -18.58 -3.65
CA LEU A 219 -16.23 -18.76 -2.50
C LEU A 219 -17.57 -19.32 -2.96
N GLN A 220 -18.22 -20.09 -2.08
CA GLN A 220 -19.55 -20.65 -2.30
C GLN A 220 -20.56 -20.01 -1.34
N ASN A 221 -21.83 -20.09 -1.69
CA ASN A 221 -22.96 -19.65 -0.85
C ASN A 221 -22.94 -18.16 -0.47
N LEU A 222 -22.36 -17.29 -1.33
CA LEU A 222 -22.50 -15.84 -1.20
C LEU A 222 -23.86 -15.38 -1.73
N SER A 223 -24.43 -14.34 -1.11
CA SER A 223 -25.61 -13.68 -1.68
C SER A 223 -25.30 -13.07 -3.05
N GLU A 224 -26.09 -13.37 -4.08
CA GLU A 224 -25.85 -12.91 -5.46
C GLU A 224 -25.83 -11.38 -5.57
N ASP A 225 -26.70 -10.68 -4.83
CA ASP A 225 -26.79 -9.22 -4.82
C ASP A 225 -25.79 -8.56 -3.84
N GLY A 226 -24.96 -9.36 -3.17
CA GLY A 226 -24.02 -8.88 -2.18
C GLY A 226 -22.79 -8.21 -2.78
N LEU A 227 -22.16 -7.35 -1.98
CA LEU A 227 -20.88 -6.70 -2.25
C LEU A 227 -19.90 -7.07 -1.14
N MET A 228 -18.65 -7.27 -1.52
CA MET A 228 -17.56 -7.58 -0.58
C MET A 228 -16.30 -6.78 -0.92
N ILE A 229 -15.59 -6.30 0.08
CA ILE A 229 -14.26 -5.73 -0.13
C ILE A 229 -13.27 -6.87 -0.38
N ILE A 230 -12.46 -6.71 -1.40
CA ILE A 230 -11.37 -7.63 -1.75
C ILE A 230 -10.04 -6.94 -1.47
N ASN A 231 -9.20 -7.57 -0.66
CA ASN A 231 -7.79 -7.21 -0.50
C ASN A 231 -6.98 -7.91 -1.60
N ALA A 232 -6.43 -7.14 -2.52
CA ALA A 232 -5.84 -7.71 -3.73
C ALA A 232 -4.43 -8.29 -3.54
N GLU A 233 -3.66 -7.79 -2.57
CA GLU A 233 -2.21 -8.04 -2.42
C GLU A 233 -1.47 -7.68 -3.72
N SER A 234 -1.76 -6.47 -4.21
CA SER A 234 -1.40 -6.01 -5.56
C SER A 234 0.09 -5.75 -5.77
N GLY A 235 0.87 -5.65 -4.71
CA GLY A 235 2.34 -5.63 -4.78
C GLY A 235 2.93 -6.84 -5.49
N ASN A 236 2.21 -7.96 -5.50
CA ASN A 236 2.63 -9.22 -6.13
C ASN A 236 2.40 -9.29 -7.65
N PHE A 237 1.74 -8.30 -8.28
CA PHE A 237 1.53 -8.30 -9.73
C PHE A 237 2.84 -8.49 -10.49
N ASN A 238 2.90 -9.44 -11.44
CA ASN A 238 4.14 -9.88 -12.07
C ASN A 238 4.12 -9.87 -13.62
N LYS A 239 3.14 -9.20 -14.24
CA LYS A 239 3.01 -9.16 -15.70
C LYS A 239 3.65 -7.92 -16.35
N MET A 240 4.50 -7.17 -15.62
CA MET A 240 5.31 -6.12 -16.21
C MET A 240 6.68 -6.65 -16.63
N LYS A 241 7.23 -5.97 -17.66
CA LYS A 241 8.62 -6.18 -18.04
C LYS A 241 9.55 -5.58 -16.97
N ARG A 242 10.46 -6.39 -16.47
CA ARG A 242 11.50 -5.98 -15.52
C ARG A 242 12.80 -5.66 -16.28
N SER A 243 13.47 -4.59 -15.87
CA SER A 243 14.80 -4.23 -16.37
C SER A 243 15.87 -5.02 -15.62
N ARG A 244 17.11 -4.97 -16.15
CA ARG A 244 18.28 -5.50 -15.44
C ARG A 244 18.50 -4.85 -14.07
N PHE A 245 18.05 -3.60 -13.88
CA PHE A 245 18.13 -2.90 -12.59
C PHE A 245 17.11 -3.46 -11.59
N ASP A 246 15.88 -3.73 -12.04
CA ASP A 246 14.85 -4.35 -11.21
C ASP A 246 15.29 -5.76 -10.76
N GLU A 247 15.91 -6.51 -11.65
CA GLU A 247 16.44 -7.84 -11.35
C GLU A 247 17.66 -7.80 -10.42
N ALA A 248 18.56 -6.83 -10.63
CA ALA A 248 19.72 -6.64 -9.77
C ALA A 248 19.32 -6.24 -8.33
N LEU A 249 18.28 -5.42 -8.18
CA LEU A 249 17.71 -5.11 -6.88
C LEU A 249 17.11 -6.37 -6.24
N ALA A 250 16.26 -7.09 -6.97
CA ALA A 250 15.59 -8.28 -6.45
C ALA A 250 16.61 -9.35 -5.98
N ALA A 251 17.69 -9.55 -6.71
CA ALA A 251 18.75 -10.52 -6.37
C ALA A 251 19.46 -10.22 -5.03
N LYS A 252 19.37 -9.00 -4.53
CA LYS A 252 19.99 -8.56 -3.26
C LYS A 252 19.04 -8.65 -2.05
N LEU A 253 17.76 -8.89 -2.30
CA LEU A 253 16.74 -8.92 -1.25
C LEU A 253 16.43 -10.36 -0.86
N PRO A 254 16.24 -10.64 0.46
CA PRO A 254 15.87 -11.98 0.93
C PRO A 254 14.56 -12.48 0.31
N ASP A 255 13.63 -11.56 0.01
CA ASP A 255 12.31 -11.80 -0.58
C ASP A 255 12.24 -11.39 -2.07
N GLY A 256 13.36 -11.37 -2.76
CA GLY A 256 13.48 -10.80 -4.12
C GLY A 256 12.51 -11.36 -5.16
N ALA A 257 12.04 -12.60 -4.98
CA ALA A 257 11.03 -13.22 -5.84
C ALA A 257 9.59 -12.73 -5.57
N HIS A 258 9.33 -12.18 -4.38
CA HIS A 258 8.00 -11.72 -3.97
C HIS A 258 7.81 -10.23 -4.27
N ASN A 259 6.56 -9.81 -4.40
CA ASN A 259 6.15 -8.42 -4.57
C ASN A 259 6.93 -7.64 -5.67
N PRO A 260 7.05 -8.18 -6.91
CA PRO A 260 7.86 -7.54 -7.95
C PRO A 260 7.32 -6.18 -8.38
N PHE A 261 6.00 -5.96 -8.35
CA PHE A 261 5.39 -4.67 -8.65
C PHE A 261 5.70 -3.62 -7.58
N GLU A 262 5.59 -4.01 -6.32
CA GLU A 262 5.95 -3.16 -5.19
C GLU A 262 7.38 -2.64 -5.29
N LYS A 263 8.32 -3.51 -5.70
CA LYS A 263 9.73 -3.16 -5.87
C LYS A 263 9.99 -2.15 -7.00
N MET A 264 9.02 -1.93 -7.89
CA MET A 264 9.13 -0.97 -8.98
C MET A 264 8.56 0.41 -8.65
N ILE A 265 7.68 0.53 -7.62
CA ILE A 265 6.92 1.77 -7.40
C ILE A 265 6.95 2.30 -5.96
N SER A 266 7.25 1.44 -4.96
CA SER A 266 7.06 1.86 -3.57
C SER A 266 8.31 2.44 -2.91
N GLY A 267 8.07 3.17 -1.81
CA GLY A 267 9.09 3.95 -1.12
C GLY A 267 10.19 3.12 -0.45
N GLY A 268 9.93 1.84 -0.16
CA GLY A 268 10.97 0.94 0.33
C GLY A 268 12.03 0.63 -0.73
N TYR A 269 11.71 0.81 -2.01
CA TYR A 269 12.54 0.27 -3.10
C TYR A 269 13.00 1.29 -4.15
N LEU A 270 12.36 2.45 -4.30
CA LEU A 270 12.74 3.44 -5.32
C LEU A 270 14.18 3.96 -5.15
N GLY A 271 14.62 4.20 -3.91
CA GLY A 271 16.01 4.58 -3.64
C GLY A 271 17.01 3.47 -3.95
N PRO A 272 16.82 2.25 -3.40
CA PRO A 272 17.63 1.08 -3.77
C PRO A 272 17.67 0.82 -5.28
N LEU A 273 16.55 0.96 -6.00
CA LEU A 273 16.50 0.81 -7.45
C LEU A 273 17.30 1.90 -8.18
N GLY A 274 17.17 3.16 -7.73
CA GLY A 274 17.98 4.27 -8.22
C GLY A 274 19.47 4.04 -8.03
N LEU A 275 19.86 3.42 -6.92
CA LEU A 275 21.26 3.03 -6.68
C LEU A 275 21.75 1.97 -7.68
N GLU A 276 20.91 0.99 -8.05
CA GLU A 276 21.28 0.01 -9.09
C GLU A 276 21.48 0.68 -10.46
N VAL A 277 20.62 1.65 -10.81
CA VAL A 277 20.79 2.46 -12.02
C VAL A 277 22.12 3.22 -11.98
N PHE A 278 22.42 3.89 -10.88
CA PHE A 278 23.66 4.67 -10.74
C PHE A 278 24.91 3.81 -10.75
N LYS A 279 24.91 2.63 -10.10
CA LYS A 279 26.03 1.70 -10.12
C LYS A 279 26.28 1.14 -11.52
N ALA A 280 25.24 0.81 -12.26
CA ALA A 280 25.37 0.36 -13.64
C ALA A 280 25.88 1.49 -14.54
N ALA A 281 25.39 2.71 -14.36
CA ALA A 281 25.86 3.90 -15.10
C ALA A 281 27.34 4.24 -14.80
N ALA A 282 27.77 4.10 -13.53
CA ALA A 282 29.16 4.27 -13.15
C ALA A 282 30.08 3.28 -13.88
N LYS A 283 29.69 2.01 -13.97
CA LYS A 283 30.40 0.98 -14.72
C LYS A 283 30.47 1.27 -16.23
N ALA A 284 29.44 1.92 -16.76
CA ALA A 284 29.35 2.31 -18.18
C ALA A 284 30.04 3.64 -18.50
N GLY A 285 30.67 4.31 -17.50
CA GLY A 285 31.46 5.53 -17.72
C GLY A 285 30.61 6.82 -17.85
N PHE A 286 29.42 6.85 -17.28
CA PHE A 286 28.57 8.03 -17.30
C PHE A 286 28.97 9.12 -16.29
N PHE A 287 29.81 8.78 -15.31
CA PHE A 287 30.25 9.68 -14.25
C PHE A 287 31.78 9.87 -14.28
N SER A 288 32.26 10.95 -13.68
CA SER A 288 33.67 11.11 -13.41
C SER A 288 34.21 9.93 -12.56
N GLU A 289 35.53 9.68 -12.65
CA GLU A 289 36.17 8.59 -11.88
C GLU A 289 35.89 8.73 -10.37
N SER A 290 35.94 9.97 -9.83
CA SER A 290 35.66 10.26 -8.44
C SER A 290 34.23 9.90 -8.05
N ALA A 291 33.23 10.35 -8.81
CA ALA A 291 31.82 10.07 -8.56
C ALA A 291 31.52 8.56 -8.73
N ALA A 292 32.04 7.93 -9.79
CA ALA A 292 31.88 6.50 -10.02
C ALA A 292 32.40 5.66 -8.86
N LYS A 293 33.61 5.96 -8.34
CA LYS A 293 34.18 5.28 -7.17
C LYS A 293 33.30 5.42 -5.93
N LYS A 294 32.79 6.64 -5.66
CA LYS A 294 31.91 6.90 -4.52
C LYS A 294 30.54 6.19 -4.65
N VAL A 295 29.91 6.21 -5.84
CA VAL A 295 28.68 5.48 -6.12
C VAL A 295 28.86 3.98 -5.88
N MET A 296 29.93 3.41 -6.39
CA MET A 296 30.22 1.98 -6.23
C MET A 296 30.41 1.56 -4.78
N SER A 297 30.92 2.45 -3.91
CA SER A 297 31.11 2.20 -2.48
C SER A 297 29.85 2.43 -1.64
N LEU A 298 28.80 3.08 -2.18
CA LEU A 298 27.56 3.32 -1.44
C LEU A 298 26.83 2.00 -1.23
N ALA A 299 26.65 1.61 0.04
CA ALA A 299 26.02 0.33 0.40
C ALA A 299 24.49 0.35 0.18
N GLN A 300 23.86 1.45 0.55
CA GLN A 300 22.40 1.62 0.47
C GLN A 300 22.02 3.08 0.16
N LEU A 301 20.86 3.28 -0.40
CA LEU A 301 20.30 4.60 -0.69
C LEU A 301 18.82 4.61 -0.29
N GLU A 302 18.47 5.49 0.63
CA GLU A 302 17.07 5.67 1.02
C GLU A 302 16.30 6.42 -0.08
N THR A 303 15.02 6.06 -0.27
CA THR A 303 14.16 6.72 -1.26
C THR A 303 14.02 8.22 -0.99
N MET A 304 13.98 8.64 0.26
CA MET A 304 13.92 10.06 0.60
C MET A 304 15.18 10.82 0.11
N ASP A 305 16.36 10.23 0.23
CA ASP A 305 17.61 10.86 -0.23
C ASP A 305 17.68 10.87 -1.77
N PHE A 306 17.24 9.78 -2.41
CA PHE A 306 17.13 9.71 -3.86
C PHE A 306 16.17 10.78 -4.41
N ASP A 307 14.96 10.85 -3.86
CA ASP A 307 13.93 11.83 -4.25
C ASP A 307 14.38 13.27 -4.04
N ASN A 308 14.90 13.60 -2.85
CA ASN A 308 15.39 14.92 -2.52
C ASN A 308 16.54 15.37 -3.45
N PHE A 309 17.46 14.47 -3.77
CA PHE A 309 18.54 14.77 -4.72
C PHE A 309 18.00 15.07 -6.14
N LEU A 310 17.06 14.26 -6.62
CA LEU A 310 16.45 14.45 -7.94
C LEU A 310 15.67 15.77 -7.99
N ALA A 311 14.98 16.14 -6.91
CA ALA A 311 14.24 17.38 -6.75
C ALA A 311 15.15 18.62 -6.54
N ALA A 312 16.45 18.45 -6.38
CA ALA A 312 17.37 19.48 -5.90
C ALA A 312 16.93 20.12 -4.56
N TYR A 313 16.29 19.32 -3.71
CA TYR A 313 15.78 19.75 -2.41
C TYR A 313 16.74 19.35 -1.28
N ARG A 314 17.10 20.33 -0.43
CA ARG A 314 17.92 20.08 0.77
C ARG A 314 17.04 20.15 2.00
N LYS A 315 16.96 19.02 2.70
CA LYS A 315 16.24 18.96 3.98
C LYS A 315 17.14 19.48 5.09
N GLU A 316 16.65 20.46 5.84
CA GLU A 316 17.38 21.00 7.00
C GLU A 316 17.74 19.89 8.01
N GLY A 317 18.97 19.95 8.52
CA GLY A 317 19.47 18.98 9.50
C GLY A 317 19.74 17.57 8.96
N ARG A 318 19.69 17.35 7.63
CA ARG A 318 20.01 16.06 7.01
C ARG A 318 20.96 16.23 5.83
N GLU A 319 22.10 15.56 5.91
CA GLU A 319 23.01 15.43 4.77
C GLU A 319 22.51 14.38 3.79
N ASN A 320 22.56 14.69 2.49
CA ASN A 320 22.22 13.73 1.45
C ASN A 320 23.51 13.12 0.87
N PRO A 321 23.70 11.81 0.93
CA PRO A 321 24.91 11.16 0.44
C PRO A 321 25.17 11.42 -1.06
N LEU A 322 24.11 11.62 -1.85
CA LEU A 322 24.23 11.91 -3.28
C LEU A 322 24.78 13.30 -3.57
N ASP A 323 24.57 14.30 -2.71
CA ASP A 323 25.17 15.64 -2.87
C ASP A 323 26.70 15.58 -2.75
N ALA A 324 27.23 14.75 -1.85
CA ALA A 324 28.68 14.56 -1.71
C ALA A 324 29.29 13.68 -2.82
N ILE A 325 28.51 12.74 -3.35
CA ILE A 325 28.91 11.86 -4.46
C ILE A 325 28.95 12.66 -5.77
N PHE A 326 27.88 13.38 -6.08
CA PHE A 326 27.70 14.15 -7.29
C PHE A 326 27.91 15.65 -7.06
N ALA A 327 29.02 15.99 -6.41
CA ALA A 327 29.36 17.41 -6.13
C ALA A 327 29.68 18.20 -7.40
N ASP A 328 30.15 17.53 -8.46
CA ASP A 328 30.33 18.15 -9.78
C ASP A 328 28.98 18.32 -10.49
N ALA A 329 28.78 19.48 -11.12
CA ALA A 329 27.53 19.84 -11.77
C ALA A 329 27.17 18.92 -12.96
N ALA A 330 28.15 18.46 -13.72
CA ALA A 330 27.92 17.56 -14.85
C ALA A 330 27.51 16.17 -14.36
N ASP A 331 28.19 15.64 -13.35
CA ASP A 331 27.82 14.37 -12.68
C ASP A 331 26.40 14.45 -12.06
N ALA A 332 26.09 15.56 -11.36
CA ALA A 332 24.78 15.78 -10.77
C ALA A 332 23.66 15.83 -11.84
N GLN A 333 23.92 16.54 -12.94
CA GLN A 333 22.95 16.60 -14.05
C GLN A 333 22.75 15.24 -14.70
N MET A 334 23.85 14.49 -14.89
CA MET A 334 23.79 13.14 -15.45
C MET A 334 23.00 12.17 -14.53
N ALA A 335 23.28 12.20 -13.22
CA ALA A 335 22.57 11.42 -12.24
C ALA A 335 21.06 11.73 -12.23
N ARG A 336 20.66 13.00 -12.32
CA ARG A 336 19.24 13.36 -12.44
C ARG A 336 18.60 12.84 -13.72
N ARG A 337 19.28 12.93 -14.87
CA ARG A 337 18.79 12.38 -16.15
C ARG A 337 18.58 10.86 -16.12
N LEU A 338 19.39 10.14 -15.33
CA LEU A 338 19.29 8.69 -15.16
C LEU A 338 18.26 8.30 -14.08
N GLY A 339 18.12 9.10 -13.04
CA GLY A 339 17.25 8.79 -11.90
C GLY A 339 15.79 9.19 -12.08
N LEU A 340 15.49 10.36 -12.70
CA LEU A 340 14.12 10.84 -12.89
C LEU A 340 13.21 9.81 -13.58
N PRO A 341 13.63 9.10 -14.64
CA PRO A 341 12.81 8.08 -15.28
C PRO A 341 12.31 6.97 -14.33
N VAL A 342 13.04 6.69 -13.24
CA VAL A 342 12.62 5.71 -12.23
C VAL A 342 11.37 6.19 -11.51
N ILE A 343 11.34 7.45 -11.09
CA ILE A 343 10.17 8.06 -10.41
C ILE A 343 9.01 8.26 -11.38
N GLU A 344 9.28 8.71 -12.61
CA GLU A 344 8.26 8.88 -13.65
C GLU A 344 7.57 7.55 -13.99
N ARG A 345 8.36 6.47 -14.14
CA ARG A 345 7.83 5.11 -14.34
C ARG A 345 6.93 4.69 -13.18
N ALA A 346 7.36 4.93 -11.95
CA ALA A 346 6.59 4.59 -10.76
C ALA A 346 5.23 5.31 -10.74
N ALA A 347 5.16 6.59 -11.11
CA ALA A 347 3.91 7.34 -11.19
C ALA A 347 2.95 6.77 -12.26
N VAL A 348 3.46 6.46 -13.46
CA VAL A 348 2.66 5.87 -14.52
C VAL A 348 2.15 4.48 -14.15
N LEU A 349 3.00 3.63 -13.56
CA LEU A 349 2.59 2.30 -13.09
C LEU A 349 1.55 2.39 -11.97
N THR A 350 1.67 3.37 -11.07
CA THR A 350 0.65 3.67 -10.05
C THR A 350 -0.70 4.03 -10.69
N ALA A 351 -0.69 4.89 -11.71
CA ALA A 351 -1.92 5.24 -12.42
C ALA A 351 -2.54 4.05 -13.16
N VAL A 352 -1.74 3.22 -13.82
CA VAL A 352 -2.20 1.98 -14.47
C VAL A 352 -2.85 1.03 -13.46
N HIS A 353 -2.22 0.86 -12.31
CA HIS A 353 -2.73 0.05 -11.19
C HIS A 353 -4.11 0.55 -10.76
N LEU A 354 -4.24 1.82 -10.40
CA LEU A 354 -5.51 2.41 -9.98
C LEU A 354 -6.57 2.36 -11.10
N ALA A 355 -6.19 2.61 -12.35
CA ALA A 355 -7.12 2.52 -13.49
C ALA A 355 -7.69 1.11 -13.66
N ALA A 356 -6.86 0.07 -13.49
CA ALA A 356 -7.32 -1.32 -13.55
C ALA A 356 -8.37 -1.61 -12.47
N PHE A 357 -8.15 -1.14 -11.24
CA PHE A 357 -9.08 -1.31 -10.14
C PHE A 357 -10.39 -0.54 -10.36
N VAL A 358 -10.33 0.72 -10.82
CA VAL A 358 -11.53 1.50 -11.16
C VAL A 358 -12.34 0.78 -12.24
N ILE A 359 -11.71 0.34 -13.33
CA ILE A 359 -12.40 -0.37 -14.41
C ILE A 359 -13.00 -1.69 -13.90
N LYS A 360 -12.29 -2.41 -13.01
CA LYS A 360 -12.74 -3.69 -12.46
C LYS A 360 -13.99 -3.56 -11.60
N THR A 361 -14.23 -2.41 -10.94
CA THR A 361 -15.49 -2.18 -10.22
C THR A 361 -16.72 -2.22 -11.13
N GLY A 362 -16.57 -1.89 -12.42
CA GLY A 362 -17.66 -1.72 -13.37
C GLY A 362 -18.52 -0.47 -13.12
N GLU A 363 -18.06 0.41 -12.23
CA GLU A 363 -18.79 1.59 -11.76
C GLU A 363 -18.15 2.91 -12.29
N GLY A 364 -18.68 4.07 -11.90
CA GLY A 364 -18.16 5.38 -12.28
C GLY A 364 -18.67 5.89 -13.63
N THR A 365 -19.76 5.34 -14.15
CA THR A 365 -20.38 5.80 -15.42
C THR A 365 -21.12 7.12 -15.26
N ASP A 366 -21.57 7.46 -14.04
CA ASP A 366 -22.21 8.72 -13.72
C ASP A 366 -21.18 9.69 -13.09
N PRO A 367 -20.94 10.87 -13.69
CA PRO A 367 -20.04 11.86 -13.12
C PRO A 367 -20.51 12.41 -11.76
N ALA A 368 -21.80 12.31 -11.43
CA ALA A 368 -22.33 12.70 -10.13
C ALA A 368 -22.07 11.64 -9.04
N ALA A 369 -21.75 10.40 -9.44
CA ALA A 369 -21.42 9.28 -8.56
C ALA A 369 -20.11 8.58 -9.01
N PRO A 370 -18.96 9.25 -8.95
CA PRO A 370 -17.68 8.69 -9.38
C PRO A 370 -17.23 7.55 -8.45
N VAL A 371 -16.24 6.77 -8.87
CA VAL A 371 -15.54 5.83 -7.98
C VAL A 371 -14.61 6.59 -7.04
N ALA A 372 -14.76 6.43 -5.73
CA ALA A 372 -13.88 7.04 -4.75
C ALA A 372 -12.55 6.28 -4.66
N ILE A 373 -11.44 6.99 -4.69
CA ILE A 373 -10.10 6.45 -4.41
C ILE A 373 -9.56 7.14 -3.17
N ASN A 374 -9.43 6.42 -2.06
CA ASN A 374 -8.73 6.90 -0.89
C ASN A 374 -7.28 6.42 -0.94
N ALA A 375 -6.38 7.34 -1.23
CA ALA A 375 -4.95 7.07 -1.26
C ALA A 375 -4.32 7.39 0.09
N ASP A 376 -3.40 6.55 0.55
CA ASP A 376 -2.55 6.79 1.71
C ASP A 376 -1.09 6.41 1.41
N GLY A 377 -0.18 6.96 2.19
CA GLY A 377 1.24 6.65 2.11
C GLY A 377 2.12 7.80 1.64
N SER A 378 3.33 7.81 2.21
CA SER A 378 4.28 8.92 2.02
C SER A 378 4.84 9.00 0.60
N THR A 379 4.95 7.90 -0.12
CA THR A 379 5.44 7.90 -1.50
C THR A 379 4.46 8.60 -2.43
N TYR A 380 3.16 8.40 -2.23
CA TYR A 380 2.13 9.06 -3.02
C TYR A 380 2.11 10.60 -2.79
N TYR A 381 2.17 11.03 -1.53
CA TYR A 381 1.96 12.45 -1.17
C TYR A 381 3.23 13.28 -1.00
N LYS A 382 4.40 12.65 -0.76
CA LYS A 382 5.62 13.38 -0.36
C LYS A 382 6.76 13.28 -1.37
N THR A 383 6.60 12.55 -2.47
CA THR A 383 7.57 12.53 -3.57
C THR A 383 7.64 13.92 -4.20
N ARG A 384 8.87 14.43 -4.38
CA ARG A 384 9.19 15.82 -4.78
C ARG A 384 9.91 15.92 -6.11
N ALA A 385 10.56 14.84 -6.55
CA ALA A 385 11.34 14.81 -7.80
C ALA A 385 10.48 15.14 -9.02
N ILE A 386 9.19 14.79 -8.93
CA ILE A 386 8.14 15.17 -9.87
C ILE A 386 6.88 15.52 -9.09
N ASP A 387 5.90 16.08 -9.76
CA ASP A 387 4.54 16.24 -9.25
C ASP A 387 3.81 14.90 -9.30
N PHE A 388 4.18 13.98 -8.37
CA PHE A 388 3.82 12.56 -8.43
C PHE A 388 2.30 12.36 -8.45
N ALA A 389 1.59 12.92 -7.47
CA ALA A 389 0.14 12.78 -7.36
C ALA A 389 -0.60 13.40 -8.56
N ASP A 390 -0.15 14.56 -9.05
CA ASP A 390 -0.72 15.18 -10.24
C ASP A 390 -0.38 14.42 -11.52
N THR A 391 0.79 13.80 -11.60
CA THR A 391 1.13 12.90 -12.70
C THR A 391 0.22 11.68 -12.72
N VAL A 392 0.00 11.05 -11.57
CA VAL A 392 -0.97 9.95 -11.44
C VAL A 392 -2.36 10.38 -11.87
N ARG A 393 -2.83 11.56 -11.43
CA ARG A 393 -4.15 12.09 -11.81
C ARG A 393 -4.28 12.33 -13.31
N ARG A 394 -3.29 12.99 -13.94
CA ARG A 394 -3.29 13.22 -15.39
C ARG A 394 -3.35 11.92 -16.21
N GLU A 395 -2.63 10.90 -15.77
CA GLU A 395 -2.64 9.58 -16.39
C GLU A 395 -3.99 8.87 -16.20
N LEU A 396 -4.59 8.95 -15.00
CA LEU A 396 -5.94 8.43 -14.74
C LEU A 396 -6.99 9.14 -15.59
N ASP A 397 -6.95 10.47 -15.69
CA ASP A 397 -7.86 11.24 -16.55
C ASP A 397 -7.76 10.80 -18.02
N ALA A 398 -6.54 10.54 -18.49
CA ALA A 398 -6.34 10.07 -19.85
C ALA A 398 -6.92 8.66 -20.07
N MET A 399 -6.68 7.73 -19.13
CA MET A 399 -7.06 6.32 -19.24
C MET A 399 -8.53 6.07 -18.93
N LEU A 400 -9.13 6.79 -17.99
CA LEU A 400 -10.48 6.60 -17.50
C LEU A 400 -11.47 7.59 -18.12
N VAL A 401 -11.30 8.89 -17.84
CA VAL A 401 -12.29 9.91 -18.23
C VAL A 401 -12.30 10.09 -19.74
N LYS A 402 -11.15 10.42 -20.35
CA LYS A 402 -11.06 10.74 -21.77
C LYS A 402 -11.24 9.51 -22.67
N ALA A 403 -10.68 8.37 -22.29
CA ALA A 403 -10.71 7.18 -23.13
C ALA A 403 -11.96 6.31 -22.94
N ARG A 404 -12.61 6.35 -21.76
CA ARG A 404 -13.68 5.40 -21.38
C ARG A 404 -14.93 6.03 -20.80
N ASN A 405 -14.95 7.34 -20.55
CA ASN A 405 -16.01 8.04 -19.82
C ASN A 405 -16.31 7.40 -18.45
N ILE A 406 -15.26 6.98 -17.74
CA ILE A 406 -15.34 6.47 -16.37
C ILE A 406 -14.82 7.55 -15.43
N HIS A 407 -15.63 7.91 -14.44
CA HIS A 407 -15.35 8.99 -13.50
C HIS A 407 -14.86 8.44 -12.18
N TYR A 408 -13.84 9.10 -11.63
CA TYR A 408 -13.26 8.79 -10.33
C TYR A 408 -13.05 10.07 -9.52
N ALA A 409 -12.89 9.94 -8.22
CA ALA A 409 -12.51 11.04 -7.34
C ALA A 409 -11.45 10.55 -6.35
N ILE A 410 -10.29 11.23 -6.30
CA ILE A 410 -9.35 11.03 -5.21
C ILE A 410 -9.89 11.80 -4.00
N THR A 411 -10.21 11.08 -2.93
CA THR A 411 -10.73 11.68 -1.72
C THR A 411 -9.64 12.43 -0.96
N PRO A 412 -9.97 13.41 -0.12
CA PRO A 412 -9.01 13.97 0.82
C PRO A 412 -8.36 12.87 1.66
N GLN A 413 -7.08 13.02 1.96
CA GLN A 413 -6.38 12.08 2.84
C GLN A 413 -7.06 12.06 4.21
N VAL A 414 -7.28 10.85 4.73
CA VAL A 414 -7.86 10.65 6.06
C VAL A 414 -6.73 10.40 7.04
N ASP A 415 -6.60 11.26 8.04
CA ASP A 415 -5.62 11.05 9.11
C ASP A 415 -5.93 9.76 9.87
N ASP A 416 -4.88 8.97 10.12
CA ASP A 416 -5.01 7.67 10.78
C ASP A 416 -6.05 6.74 10.11
N ALA A 417 -6.14 6.76 8.78
CA ALA A 417 -7.09 5.95 8.00
C ALA A 417 -7.19 4.49 8.45
N PRO A 418 -6.10 3.78 8.80
CA PRO A 418 -6.18 2.42 9.33
C PRO A 418 -7.03 2.30 10.60
N MET A 419 -6.94 3.27 11.52
CA MET A 419 -7.75 3.27 12.76
C MET A 419 -9.22 3.62 12.48
N VAL A 420 -9.46 4.62 11.64
CA VAL A 420 -10.82 5.02 11.25
C VAL A 420 -11.53 3.87 10.54
N GLY A 421 -10.87 3.23 9.59
CA GLY A 421 -11.44 2.12 8.83
C GLY A 421 -11.70 0.88 9.68
N ALA A 422 -10.80 0.53 10.60
CA ALA A 422 -11.02 -0.56 11.55
C ALA A 422 -12.22 -0.28 12.46
N ALA A 423 -12.43 0.97 12.88
CA ALA A 423 -13.64 1.36 13.62
C ALA A 423 -14.91 1.14 12.79
N ILE A 424 -14.90 1.56 11.52
CA ILE A 424 -16.03 1.34 10.59
C ILE A 424 -16.32 -0.15 10.46
N ALA A 425 -15.29 -1.00 10.21
CA ALA A 425 -15.46 -2.44 10.10
C ALA A 425 -16.14 -3.05 11.33
N ALA A 426 -15.81 -2.58 12.53
CA ALA A 426 -16.43 -3.05 13.76
C ALA A 426 -17.87 -2.55 13.93
N MET A 427 -18.24 -1.43 13.32
CA MET A 427 -19.55 -0.81 13.47
C MET A 427 -20.58 -1.27 12.43
N LEU A 428 -20.09 -1.76 11.25
CA LEU A 428 -20.92 -2.39 10.23
C LEU A 428 -21.41 -3.76 10.67
#